data_07e161ecf17b194bd94302168752084f
#
_entry.id   07e161ecf17b194bd94302168752084f
#
_cell.length_a   1.000
_cell.length_b   1.000
_cell.length_c   1.000
_cell.angle_alpha   90.00
_cell.angle_beta   90.00
_cell.angle_gamma   90.00
#
_symmetry.space_group_name_H-M   'P 1'
#
loop_
_entity.id
_entity.type
_entity.pdbx_description
1 polymer ?
#
loop_
_entity_poly.entity_id
_entity_poly.type
_entity_poly.pdbx_seq_one_letter_code
_entity_poly.pdbx_strand_id
1 'polypeptide(L)'
;MQTAANYHIYMEMEGARMIQKEKIRGVGYFLMALAAGLLPFAAPDACTQALREGLALCGGPLLLSLFPFLIVSTLLIQCPAADVLGLPFCPVARLIGVRAPAAGRVLLIGSLGGFAPAASAAAGAVRSGQLTAREADALLPACVCSGPSFVILAVGQSMLGSAELGVLLFLAQVAAGYLSAALLARLGGTLGSMAHPAVPTASQPLRLDGIIAQAAQTYLKLCGFVLFFRMLAAGAGEVLPSGAG
;
A
#
# COMPACT_ATOMS: atom_id res chain seq x y z
N MET A 1 8.03 -46.68 -0.20
CA MET A 1 7.83 -46.42 1.24
C MET A 1 8.63 -45.23 1.77
N GLN A 2 9.86 -44.99 1.32
CA GLN A 2 10.73 -43.87 1.76
C GLN A 2 10.22 -42.47 1.37
N THR A 3 9.54 -42.33 0.22
CA THR A 3 9.05 -41.05 -0.28
C THR A 3 7.88 -40.50 0.56
N ALA A 4 7.00 -41.36 1.08
CA ALA A 4 5.89 -40.94 1.92
C ALA A 4 6.34 -40.51 3.33
N ALA A 5 7.38 -41.18 3.87
CA ALA A 5 7.97 -40.79 5.16
C ALA A 5 8.66 -39.41 5.08
N ASN A 6 9.39 -39.14 3.99
CA ASN A 6 10.02 -37.83 3.74
C ASN A 6 8.98 -36.71 3.57
N TYR A 7 7.85 -36.97 2.92
CA TYR A 7 6.77 -36.02 2.77
C TYR A 7 6.12 -35.67 4.12
N HIS A 8 5.92 -36.65 4.99
CA HIS A 8 5.39 -36.44 6.34
C HIS A 8 6.31 -35.59 7.21
N ILE A 9 7.61 -35.86 7.16
CA ILE A 9 8.62 -35.06 7.89
C ILE A 9 8.69 -33.62 7.36
N TYR A 10 8.58 -33.41 6.04
CA TYR A 10 8.53 -32.07 5.44
C TYR A 10 7.31 -31.28 5.91
N MET A 11 6.13 -31.89 5.92
CA MET A 11 4.88 -31.24 6.38
C MET A 11 4.93 -30.90 7.88
N GLU A 12 5.49 -31.78 8.72
CA GLU A 12 5.67 -31.48 10.15
C GLU A 12 6.68 -30.34 10.40
N MET A 13 7.80 -30.32 9.65
CA MET A 13 8.77 -29.24 9.75
C MET A 13 8.20 -27.89 9.27
N GLU A 14 7.40 -27.89 8.24
CA GLU A 14 6.75 -26.68 7.73
C GLU A 14 5.66 -26.19 8.71
N GLY A 15 4.88 -27.09 9.28
CA GLY A 15 3.93 -26.80 10.36
C GLY A 15 4.61 -26.21 11.60
N ALA A 16 5.70 -26.81 12.04
CA ALA A 16 6.48 -26.31 13.18
C ALA A 16 7.08 -24.92 12.92
N ARG A 17 7.59 -24.66 11.69
CA ARG A 17 8.09 -23.33 11.27
C ARG A 17 6.98 -22.29 11.22
N MET A 18 5.78 -22.65 10.78
CA MET A 18 4.63 -21.73 10.76
C MET A 18 4.20 -21.38 12.17
N ILE A 19 4.06 -22.36 13.07
CA ILE A 19 3.71 -22.14 14.48
C ILE A 19 4.78 -21.28 15.18
N GLN A 20 6.06 -21.52 14.89
CA GLN A 20 7.15 -20.73 15.46
C GLN A 20 7.14 -19.28 14.96
N LYS A 21 6.85 -19.05 13.66
CA LYS A 21 6.67 -17.69 13.10
C LYS A 21 5.48 -16.98 13.72
N GLU A 22 4.37 -17.64 13.94
CA GLU A 22 3.20 -17.06 14.62
C GLU A 22 3.49 -16.70 16.07
N LYS A 23 4.20 -17.57 16.82
CA LYS A 23 4.63 -17.26 18.19
C LYS A 23 5.56 -16.06 18.25
N ILE A 24 6.55 -15.97 17.35
CA ILE A 24 7.48 -14.83 17.28
C ILE A 24 6.72 -13.55 16.93
N ARG A 25 5.78 -13.59 15.99
CA ARG A 25 4.92 -12.46 15.66
C ARG A 25 4.04 -12.06 16.85
N GLY A 26 3.47 -13.01 17.57
CA GLY A 26 2.67 -12.78 18.77
C GLY A 26 3.47 -12.08 19.87
N VAL A 27 4.68 -12.54 20.13
CA VAL A 27 5.61 -11.89 21.09
C VAL A 27 5.96 -10.48 20.63
N GLY A 28 6.22 -10.27 19.33
CA GLY A 28 6.49 -8.94 18.76
C GLY A 28 5.32 -7.97 18.95
N TYR A 29 4.09 -8.41 18.67
CA TYR A 29 2.89 -7.60 18.91
C TYR A 29 2.68 -7.31 20.40
N PHE A 30 2.94 -8.28 21.27
CA PHE A 30 2.82 -8.07 22.72
C PHE A 30 3.84 -7.04 23.24
N LEU A 31 5.11 -7.14 22.82
CA LEU A 31 6.14 -6.17 23.18
C LEU A 31 5.84 -4.78 22.64
N MET A 32 5.35 -4.69 21.41
CA MET A 32 4.93 -3.42 20.82
C MET A 32 3.74 -2.81 21.56
N ALA A 33 2.75 -3.62 21.93
CA ALA A 33 1.60 -3.16 22.71
C ALA A 33 2.03 -2.70 24.11
N LEU A 34 2.94 -3.43 24.75
CA LEU A 34 3.48 -3.07 26.07
C LEU A 34 4.26 -1.75 25.98
N ALA A 35 5.15 -1.60 24.99
CA ALA A 35 5.89 -0.37 24.74
C ALA A 35 4.94 0.80 24.47
N ALA A 36 3.97 0.63 23.58
CA ALA A 36 2.98 1.66 23.26
C ALA A 36 2.13 2.07 24.47
N GLY A 37 1.82 1.11 25.35
CA GLY A 37 1.06 1.36 26.57
C GLY A 37 1.87 2.04 27.69
N LEU A 38 3.18 1.78 27.79
CA LEU A 38 4.06 2.33 28.83
C LEU A 38 4.65 3.69 28.47
N LEU A 39 4.90 3.96 27.18
CA LEU A 39 5.51 5.22 26.73
C LEU A 39 4.77 6.49 27.20
N PRO A 40 3.42 6.59 27.16
CA PRO A 40 2.71 7.76 27.65
C PRO A 40 2.90 8.02 29.16
N PHE A 41 3.23 6.99 29.94
CA PHE A 41 3.53 7.13 31.37
C PHE A 41 5.00 7.51 31.61
N ALA A 42 5.90 7.04 30.74
CA ALA A 42 7.34 7.34 30.86
C ALA A 42 7.69 8.72 30.30
N ALA A 43 7.02 9.19 29.26
CA ALA A 43 7.25 10.46 28.58
C ALA A 43 5.92 11.14 28.21
N PRO A 44 5.11 11.60 29.19
CA PRO A 44 3.76 12.10 28.94
C PRO A 44 3.72 13.36 28.07
N ASP A 45 4.66 14.29 28.28
CA ASP A 45 4.69 15.56 27.55
C ASP A 45 5.06 15.35 26.08
N ALA A 46 6.10 14.55 25.81
CA ALA A 46 6.52 14.23 24.45
C ALA A 46 5.43 13.46 23.68
N CYS A 47 4.81 12.48 24.32
CA CYS A 47 3.71 11.73 23.69
C CYS A 47 2.50 12.62 23.41
N THR A 48 2.12 13.50 24.33
CA THR A 48 1.00 14.43 24.17
C THR A 48 1.29 15.43 23.04
N GLN A 49 2.49 16.00 23.00
CA GLN A 49 2.90 16.92 21.95
C GLN A 49 2.89 16.24 20.58
N ALA A 50 3.46 15.04 20.47
CA ALA A 50 3.49 14.26 19.23
C ALA A 50 2.07 13.92 18.72
N LEU A 51 1.15 13.58 19.64
CA LEU A 51 -0.24 13.34 19.28
C LEU A 51 -0.96 14.60 18.81
N ARG A 52 -0.74 15.75 19.46
CA ARG A 52 -1.31 17.05 19.02
C ARG A 52 -0.83 17.41 17.62
N GLU A 53 0.46 17.32 17.38
CA GLU A 53 1.05 17.58 16.04
C GLU A 53 0.56 16.58 15.01
N GLY A 54 0.45 15.29 15.36
CA GLY A 54 -0.11 14.26 14.50
C GLY A 54 -1.57 14.53 14.13
N LEU A 55 -2.40 14.96 15.10
CA LEU A 55 -3.79 15.36 14.86
C LEU A 55 -3.88 16.59 13.95
N ALA A 56 -3.01 17.58 14.15
CA ALA A 56 -2.96 18.75 13.29
C ALA A 56 -2.59 18.39 11.84
N LEU A 57 -1.67 17.45 11.64
CA LEU A 57 -1.34 16.92 10.31
C LEU A 57 -2.52 16.14 9.70
N CYS A 58 -3.17 15.28 10.47
CA CYS A 58 -4.31 14.52 10.01
C CYS A 58 -5.52 15.42 9.71
N GLY A 59 -5.84 16.41 10.56
CA GLY A 59 -6.95 17.32 10.35
C GLY A 59 -6.71 18.43 9.31
N GLY A 60 -5.46 18.65 8.92
CA GLY A 60 -5.05 19.70 7.98
C GLY A 60 -4.53 19.16 6.65
N PRO A 61 -3.20 19.20 6.43
CA PRO A 61 -2.61 18.89 5.12
C PRO A 61 -2.96 17.51 4.57
N LEU A 62 -2.96 16.49 5.41
CA LEU A 62 -3.25 15.12 4.98
C LEU A 62 -4.72 14.94 4.59
N LEU A 63 -5.65 15.56 5.33
CA LEU A 63 -7.07 15.48 4.99
C LEU A 63 -7.33 16.14 3.63
N LEU A 64 -6.81 17.34 3.43
CA LEU A 64 -7.05 18.12 2.21
C LEU A 64 -6.40 17.49 0.98
N SER A 65 -5.24 16.83 1.14
CA SER A 65 -4.51 16.25 0.02
C SER A 65 -4.92 14.81 -0.27
N LEU A 66 -5.09 13.96 0.76
CA LEU A 66 -5.30 12.52 0.54
C LEU A 66 -6.77 12.13 0.41
N PHE A 67 -7.67 12.74 1.22
CA PHE A 67 -9.05 12.28 1.28
C PHE A 67 -9.81 12.44 -0.05
N PRO A 68 -9.73 13.56 -0.78
CA PRO A 68 -10.35 13.68 -2.10
C PRO A 68 -9.83 12.63 -3.10
N PHE A 69 -8.52 12.36 -3.06
CA PHE A 69 -7.91 11.37 -3.95
C PHE A 69 -8.30 9.93 -3.58
N LEU A 70 -8.51 9.62 -2.30
CA LEU A 70 -9.06 8.33 -1.89
C LEU A 70 -10.48 8.12 -2.43
N ILE A 71 -11.32 9.17 -2.42
CA ILE A 71 -12.66 9.12 -3.02
C ILE A 71 -12.54 8.86 -4.53
N VAL A 72 -11.73 9.65 -5.24
CA VAL A 72 -11.52 9.51 -6.70
C VAL A 72 -10.98 8.11 -7.03
N SER A 73 -10.01 7.61 -6.29
CA SER A 73 -9.44 6.27 -6.50
C SER A 73 -10.48 5.17 -6.29
N THR A 74 -11.32 5.31 -5.25
CA THR A 74 -12.40 4.35 -4.95
C THR A 74 -13.48 4.38 -6.03
N LEU A 75 -13.81 5.57 -6.56
CA LEU A 75 -14.70 5.73 -7.71
C LEU A 75 -14.13 5.04 -8.96
N LEU A 76 -12.84 5.25 -9.24
CA LEU A 76 -12.16 4.63 -10.39
C LEU A 76 -12.15 3.10 -10.30
N ILE A 77 -11.99 2.52 -9.10
CA ILE A 77 -12.07 1.06 -8.91
C ILE A 77 -13.41 0.49 -9.37
N GLN A 78 -14.50 1.22 -9.13
CA GLN A 78 -15.87 0.79 -9.43
C GLN A 78 -16.36 1.24 -10.81
N CYS A 79 -15.64 2.13 -11.49
CA CYS A 79 -16.05 2.70 -12.78
C CYS A 79 -15.52 1.87 -13.95
N PRO A 80 -16.39 1.43 -14.89
CA PRO A 80 -15.95 0.74 -16.10
C PRO A 80 -15.01 1.58 -16.99
N ALA A 81 -15.12 2.92 -16.93
CA ALA A 81 -14.24 3.83 -17.65
C ALA A 81 -12.76 3.74 -17.20
N ALA A 82 -12.49 3.21 -16.01
CA ALA A 82 -11.12 2.97 -15.55
C ALA A 82 -10.36 1.97 -16.43
N ASP A 83 -11.04 1.06 -17.12
CA ASP A 83 -10.41 0.14 -18.06
C ASP A 83 -9.91 0.90 -19.31
N VAL A 84 -10.67 1.86 -19.79
CA VAL A 84 -10.28 2.73 -20.92
C VAL A 84 -9.14 3.68 -20.53
N LEU A 85 -9.25 4.31 -19.35
CA LEU A 85 -8.21 5.18 -18.81
C LEU A 85 -6.92 4.42 -18.44
N GLY A 86 -7.03 3.13 -18.20
CA GLY A 86 -5.89 2.24 -17.94
C GLY A 86 -5.11 1.84 -19.20
N LEU A 87 -5.66 2.04 -20.41
CA LEU A 87 -5.00 1.65 -21.67
C LEU A 87 -3.57 2.20 -21.84
N PRO A 88 -3.26 3.48 -21.49
CA PRO A 88 -1.91 4.00 -21.57
C PRO A 88 -0.90 3.26 -20.67
N PHE A 89 -1.36 2.58 -19.64
CA PHE A 89 -0.52 1.81 -18.70
C PHE A 89 -0.32 0.35 -19.12
N CYS A 90 -1.07 -0.14 -20.13
CA CYS A 90 -0.93 -1.49 -20.64
C CYS A 90 0.48 -1.82 -21.19
N PRO A 91 1.21 -0.91 -21.85
CA PRO A 91 2.60 -1.18 -22.25
C PRO A 91 3.51 -1.45 -21.06
N VAL A 92 3.34 -0.70 -19.97
CA VAL A 92 4.09 -0.89 -18.70
C VAL A 92 3.73 -2.25 -18.09
N ALA A 93 2.45 -2.61 -18.03
CA ALA A 93 2.02 -3.91 -17.55
C ALA A 93 2.65 -5.06 -18.35
N ARG A 94 2.73 -4.92 -19.67
CA ARG A 94 3.38 -5.90 -20.56
C ARG A 94 4.89 -5.99 -20.31
N LEU A 95 5.55 -4.88 -20.01
CA LEU A 95 6.97 -4.86 -19.64
C LEU A 95 7.23 -5.62 -18.33
N ILE A 96 6.28 -5.58 -17.40
CA ILE A 96 6.28 -6.36 -16.15
C ILE A 96 5.93 -7.85 -16.41
N GLY A 97 5.43 -8.19 -17.60
CA GLY A 97 5.05 -9.56 -17.96
C GLY A 97 3.56 -9.86 -17.79
N VAL A 98 2.73 -8.87 -17.47
CA VAL A 98 1.27 -9.02 -17.29
C VAL A 98 0.53 -8.51 -18.52
N ARG A 99 -0.27 -9.36 -19.15
CA ARG A 99 -1.02 -9.03 -20.39
C ARG A 99 -2.52 -8.87 -20.17
N ALA A 100 -2.99 -9.10 -18.94
CA ALA A 100 -4.41 -8.96 -18.62
C ALA A 100 -4.87 -7.50 -18.78
N PRO A 101 -6.04 -7.22 -19.37
CA PRO A 101 -6.56 -5.86 -19.54
C PRO A 101 -6.71 -5.10 -18.21
N ALA A 102 -7.08 -5.81 -17.13
CA ALA A 102 -7.22 -5.24 -15.78
C ALA A 102 -5.90 -4.71 -15.20
N ALA A 103 -4.74 -5.12 -15.73
CA ALA A 103 -3.43 -4.67 -15.24
C ALA A 103 -3.23 -3.17 -15.43
N GLY A 104 -3.66 -2.62 -16.58
CA GLY A 104 -3.61 -1.18 -16.83
C GLY A 104 -4.43 -0.36 -15.82
N ARG A 105 -5.61 -0.85 -15.45
CA ARG A 105 -6.45 -0.24 -14.41
C ARG A 105 -5.78 -0.24 -13.05
N VAL A 106 -5.15 -1.35 -12.64
CA VAL A 106 -4.42 -1.44 -11.36
C VAL A 106 -3.28 -0.44 -11.33
N LEU A 107 -2.48 -0.32 -12.41
CA LEU A 107 -1.39 0.65 -12.51
C LEU A 107 -1.88 2.10 -12.50
N LEU A 108 -2.97 2.41 -13.20
CA LEU A 108 -3.61 3.73 -13.17
C LEU A 108 -4.01 4.10 -11.74
N ILE A 109 -4.74 3.21 -11.05
CA ILE A 109 -5.21 3.44 -9.68
C ILE A 109 -4.02 3.58 -8.74
N GLY A 110 -2.97 2.77 -8.92
CA GLY A 110 -1.73 2.86 -8.15
C GLY A 110 -1.04 4.21 -8.32
N SER A 111 -0.91 4.69 -9.55
CA SER A 111 -0.27 5.97 -9.83
C SER A 111 -1.05 7.18 -9.29
N LEU A 112 -2.38 7.11 -9.26
CA LEU A 112 -3.23 8.20 -8.75
C LEU A 112 -3.49 8.11 -7.25
N GLY A 113 -3.83 6.92 -6.77
CA GLY A 113 -4.27 6.70 -5.39
C GLY A 113 -3.18 6.16 -4.47
N GLY A 114 -2.05 5.72 -5.03
CA GLY A 114 -0.98 5.06 -4.29
C GLY A 114 -1.22 3.58 -4.03
N PHE A 115 -0.40 2.99 -3.17
CA PHE A 115 -0.34 1.54 -2.95
C PHE A 115 -1.65 0.94 -2.43
N ALA A 116 -2.31 1.56 -1.44
CA ALA A 116 -3.48 0.97 -0.79
C ALA A 116 -4.70 0.81 -1.73
N PRO A 117 -5.11 1.82 -2.53
CA PRO A 117 -6.10 1.66 -3.58
C PRO A 117 -5.70 0.65 -4.66
N ALA A 118 -4.43 0.64 -5.07
CA ALA A 118 -3.93 -0.34 -6.04
C ALA A 118 -4.06 -1.77 -5.54
N ALA A 119 -3.66 -2.04 -4.29
CA ALA A 119 -3.80 -3.36 -3.68
C ALA A 119 -5.27 -3.79 -3.60
N SER A 120 -6.19 -2.87 -3.28
CA SER A 120 -7.64 -3.13 -3.28
C SER A 120 -8.16 -3.46 -4.68
N ALA A 121 -7.72 -2.72 -5.70
CA ALA A 121 -8.07 -2.95 -7.09
C ALA A 121 -7.53 -4.30 -7.60
N ALA A 122 -6.26 -4.61 -7.30
CA ALA A 122 -5.63 -5.88 -7.65
C ALA A 122 -6.36 -7.07 -6.99
N ALA A 123 -6.66 -6.98 -5.69
CA ALA A 123 -7.42 -8.00 -4.97
C ALA A 123 -8.86 -8.16 -5.54
N GLY A 124 -9.49 -7.07 -5.96
CA GLY A 124 -10.78 -7.09 -6.65
C GLY A 124 -10.70 -7.81 -7.99
N ALA A 125 -9.67 -7.52 -8.79
CA ALA A 125 -9.42 -8.16 -10.07
C ALA A 125 -9.10 -9.66 -9.94
N VAL A 126 -8.41 -10.07 -8.88
CA VAL A 126 -8.18 -11.49 -8.57
C VAL A 126 -9.47 -12.18 -8.20
N ARG A 127 -10.28 -11.59 -7.32
CA ARG A 127 -11.59 -12.16 -6.93
C ARG A 127 -12.56 -12.32 -8.10
N SER A 128 -12.50 -11.41 -9.07
CA SER A 128 -13.33 -11.47 -10.29
C SER A 128 -12.72 -12.32 -11.42
N GLY A 129 -11.57 -12.96 -11.20
CA GLY A 129 -10.90 -13.80 -12.20
C GLY A 129 -10.24 -13.02 -13.35
N GLN A 130 -10.13 -11.69 -13.25
CA GLN A 130 -9.48 -10.84 -14.26
C GLN A 130 -7.95 -10.85 -14.16
N LEU A 131 -7.41 -11.17 -12.97
CA LEU A 131 -5.99 -11.36 -12.70
C LEU A 131 -5.80 -12.66 -11.92
N THR A 132 -4.66 -13.30 -12.12
CA THR A 132 -4.17 -14.31 -11.18
C THR A 132 -3.50 -13.63 -9.98
N ALA A 133 -3.38 -14.34 -8.85
CA ALA A 133 -2.65 -13.84 -7.69
C ALA A 133 -1.18 -13.47 -8.04
N ARG A 134 -0.54 -14.30 -8.89
CA ARG A 134 0.84 -14.03 -9.38
C ARG A 134 0.95 -12.74 -10.19
N GLU A 135 -0.02 -12.47 -11.06
CA GLU A 135 -0.04 -11.25 -11.86
C GLU A 135 -0.28 -10.02 -10.98
N ALA A 136 -1.18 -10.13 -9.99
CA ALA A 136 -1.39 -9.08 -9.01
C ALA A 136 -0.11 -8.79 -8.21
N ASP A 137 0.57 -9.83 -7.70
CA ASP A 137 1.83 -9.69 -6.95
C ASP A 137 2.94 -9.04 -7.81
N ALA A 138 2.98 -9.32 -9.11
CA ALA A 138 3.95 -8.72 -10.02
C ALA A 138 3.68 -7.23 -10.29
N LEU A 139 2.42 -6.79 -10.24
CA LEU A 139 2.02 -5.39 -10.46
C LEU A 139 2.21 -4.52 -9.21
N LEU A 140 2.07 -5.09 -8.00
CA LEU A 140 2.10 -4.33 -6.76
C LEU A 140 3.38 -3.52 -6.53
N PRO A 141 4.61 -4.02 -6.84
CA PRO A 141 5.82 -3.20 -6.73
C PRO A 141 5.80 -1.92 -7.57
N ALA A 142 5.15 -1.96 -8.74
CA ALA A 142 4.96 -0.79 -9.59
C ALA A 142 4.02 0.27 -8.98
N CYS A 143 3.19 -0.14 -8.03
CA CYS A 143 2.21 0.71 -7.36
C CYS A 143 2.71 1.26 -6.01
N VAL A 144 3.95 0.95 -5.61
CA VAL A 144 4.55 1.47 -4.37
C VAL A 144 4.96 2.92 -4.59
N CYS A 145 3.97 3.80 -4.60
CA CYS A 145 4.17 5.24 -4.71
C CYS A 145 3.17 5.98 -3.81
N SER A 146 3.53 7.19 -3.43
CA SER A 146 2.59 8.13 -2.82
C SER A 146 1.78 8.81 -3.93
N GLY A 147 0.50 9.10 -3.66
CA GLY A 147 -0.34 9.79 -4.64
C GLY A 147 0.21 11.17 -5.04
N PRO A 148 -0.15 11.68 -6.24
CA PRO A 148 0.39 12.93 -6.76
C PRO A 148 0.07 14.13 -5.86
N SER A 149 -1.11 14.18 -5.25
CA SER A 149 -1.49 15.25 -4.33
C SER A 149 -0.56 15.36 -3.13
N PHE A 150 -0.16 14.22 -2.54
CA PHE A 150 0.76 14.23 -1.42
C PHE A 150 2.16 14.69 -1.84
N VAL A 151 2.70 14.13 -2.91
CA VAL A 151 4.08 14.45 -3.34
C VAL A 151 4.18 15.85 -3.92
N ILE A 152 3.20 16.29 -4.73
CA ILE A 152 3.26 17.60 -5.38
C ILE A 152 2.88 18.72 -4.40
N LEU A 153 1.77 18.55 -3.66
CA LEU A 153 1.26 19.62 -2.80
C LEU A 153 1.91 19.62 -1.41
N ALA A 154 1.92 18.47 -0.71
CA ALA A 154 2.46 18.43 0.64
C ALA A 154 4.00 18.48 0.63
N VAL A 155 4.67 17.66 -0.17
CA VAL A 155 6.14 17.64 -0.19
C VAL A 155 6.68 18.79 -1.07
N GLY A 156 6.26 18.88 -2.33
CA GLY A 156 6.78 19.88 -3.27
C GLY A 156 6.45 21.30 -2.86
N GLN A 157 5.15 21.62 -2.78
CA GLN A 157 4.73 23.02 -2.52
C GLN A 157 4.94 23.43 -1.05
N SER A 158 4.55 22.57 -0.08
CA SER A 158 4.57 22.97 1.33
C SER A 158 5.93 22.81 2.00
N MET A 159 6.71 21.76 1.65
CA MET A 159 8.01 21.50 2.29
C MET A 159 9.19 22.04 1.49
N LEU A 160 9.16 21.92 0.16
CA LEU A 160 10.26 22.34 -0.72
C LEU A 160 10.02 23.73 -1.36
N GLY A 161 8.84 24.31 -1.18
CA GLY A 161 8.48 25.62 -1.74
C GLY A 161 8.32 25.64 -3.27
N SER A 162 8.31 24.46 -3.93
CA SER A 162 8.23 24.35 -5.39
C SER A 162 7.36 23.18 -5.82
N ALA A 163 6.25 23.46 -6.49
CA ALA A 163 5.41 22.43 -7.09
C ALA A 163 6.12 21.68 -8.22
N GLU A 164 7.04 22.34 -8.93
CA GLU A 164 7.82 21.72 -10.02
C GLU A 164 8.72 20.60 -9.49
N LEU A 165 9.41 20.85 -8.37
CA LEU A 165 10.19 19.80 -7.69
C LEU A 165 9.29 18.66 -7.21
N GLY A 166 8.08 18.97 -6.74
CA GLY A 166 7.08 17.96 -6.37
C GLY A 166 6.67 17.09 -7.56
N VAL A 167 6.44 17.68 -8.73
CA VAL A 167 6.16 16.92 -9.97
C VAL A 167 7.34 16.06 -10.37
N LEU A 168 8.55 16.58 -10.32
CA LEU A 168 9.77 15.81 -10.65
C LEU A 168 9.93 14.63 -9.71
N LEU A 169 9.75 14.81 -8.41
CA LEU A 169 9.80 13.74 -7.41
C LEU A 169 8.70 12.70 -7.67
N PHE A 170 7.48 13.13 -8.00
CA PHE A 170 6.40 12.22 -8.33
C PHE A 170 6.73 11.37 -9.56
N LEU A 171 7.21 11.97 -10.63
CA LEU A 171 7.60 11.24 -11.83
C LEU A 171 8.76 10.29 -11.56
N ALA A 172 9.75 10.71 -10.77
CA ALA A 172 10.88 9.88 -10.39
C ALA A 172 10.46 8.64 -9.59
N GLN A 173 9.55 8.79 -8.60
CA GLN A 173 9.07 7.64 -7.83
C GLN A 173 8.24 6.66 -8.68
N VAL A 174 7.38 7.17 -9.59
CA VAL A 174 6.60 6.33 -10.50
C VAL A 174 7.53 5.57 -11.45
N ALA A 175 8.51 6.25 -12.03
CA ALA A 175 9.50 5.62 -12.90
C ALA A 175 10.31 4.55 -12.15
N ALA A 176 10.76 4.84 -10.93
CA ALA A 176 11.48 3.90 -10.08
C ALA A 176 10.62 2.67 -9.75
N GLY A 177 9.33 2.86 -9.44
CA GLY A 177 8.38 1.78 -9.21
C GLY A 177 8.21 0.86 -10.42
N TYR A 178 8.05 1.45 -11.60
CA TYR A 178 7.91 0.69 -12.86
C TYR A 178 9.20 -0.06 -13.23
N LEU A 179 10.36 0.59 -13.06
CA LEU A 179 11.65 -0.05 -13.32
C LEU A 179 11.91 -1.21 -12.36
N SER A 180 11.63 -1.04 -11.06
CA SER A 180 11.82 -2.09 -10.07
C SER A 180 10.89 -3.28 -10.33
N ALA A 181 9.61 -3.04 -10.66
CA ALA A 181 8.69 -4.10 -11.03
C ALA A 181 9.14 -4.87 -12.28
N ALA A 182 9.58 -4.14 -13.31
CA ALA A 182 10.10 -4.76 -14.53
C ALA A 182 11.39 -5.57 -14.28
N LEU A 183 12.28 -5.07 -13.41
CA LEU A 183 13.50 -5.78 -13.01
C LEU A 183 13.17 -7.06 -12.22
N LEU A 184 12.27 -6.97 -11.24
CA LEU A 184 11.83 -8.13 -10.47
C LEU A 184 11.17 -9.18 -11.35
N ALA A 185 10.37 -8.77 -12.31
CA ALA A 185 9.76 -9.69 -13.28
C ALA A 185 10.81 -10.44 -14.12
N ARG A 186 11.89 -9.77 -14.49
CA ARG A 186 13.01 -10.40 -15.24
C ARG A 186 13.85 -11.32 -14.38
N LEU A 187 14.09 -10.97 -13.12
CA LEU A 187 14.90 -11.76 -12.19
C LEU A 187 14.13 -12.95 -11.63
N GLY A 188 12.80 -12.82 -11.45
CA GLY A 188 11.93 -13.86 -10.91
C GLY A 188 11.52 -14.95 -11.91
N GLY A 189 12.01 -14.90 -13.16
CA GLY A 189 11.61 -15.77 -14.25
C GLY A 189 10.28 -15.32 -14.88
N THR A 190 10.12 -15.55 -16.19
CA THR A 190 8.94 -15.14 -16.95
C THR A 190 7.65 -15.67 -16.31
N LEU A 191 6.81 -14.75 -15.85
CA LEU A 191 5.42 -15.03 -15.59
C LEU A 191 4.81 -15.50 -16.91
N GLY A 192 4.56 -16.80 -17.02
CA GLY A 192 3.81 -17.35 -18.15
C GLY A 192 2.44 -16.67 -18.14
N SER A 193 2.27 -15.67 -19.01
CA SER A 193 1.00 -14.97 -19.16
C SER A 193 -0.04 -15.97 -19.65
N MET A 194 -0.89 -16.42 -18.75
CA MET A 194 -2.09 -17.13 -19.17
C MET A 194 -3.04 -16.11 -19.81
N ALA A 195 -3.51 -16.43 -21.02
CA ALA A 195 -4.55 -15.64 -21.66
C ALA A 195 -5.82 -15.73 -20.79
N HIS A 196 -6.17 -14.63 -20.14
CA HIS A 196 -7.42 -14.55 -19.39
C HIS A 196 -8.54 -14.21 -20.38
N PRO A 197 -9.64 -14.97 -20.38
CA PRO A 197 -10.84 -14.52 -21.04
C PRO A 197 -11.26 -13.20 -20.39
N ALA A 198 -11.63 -12.21 -21.20
CA ALA A 198 -12.19 -10.96 -20.69
C ALA A 198 -13.50 -11.30 -19.95
N VAL A 199 -13.44 -11.39 -18.63
CA VAL A 199 -14.62 -11.56 -17.80
C VAL A 199 -15.23 -10.17 -17.66
N PRO A 200 -16.47 -9.93 -18.11
CA PRO A 200 -17.13 -8.66 -17.90
C PRO A 200 -17.19 -8.37 -16.41
N THR A 201 -16.66 -7.24 -16.00
CA THR A 201 -16.80 -6.78 -14.62
C THR A 201 -18.29 -6.58 -14.37
N ALA A 202 -18.90 -7.39 -13.52
CA ALA A 202 -20.25 -7.13 -13.06
C ALA A 202 -20.21 -5.76 -12.37
N SER A 203 -20.78 -4.77 -13.04
CA SER A 203 -20.88 -3.40 -12.53
C SER A 203 -21.76 -3.46 -11.29
N GLN A 204 -21.15 -3.45 -10.12
CA GLN A 204 -21.92 -3.19 -8.91
C GLN A 204 -22.48 -1.76 -9.02
N PRO A 205 -23.73 -1.53 -8.63
CA PRO A 205 -24.31 -0.20 -8.71
C PRO A 205 -23.44 0.77 -7.91
N LEU A 206 -23.02 1.85 -8.56
CA LEU A 206 -22.23 2.93 -7.94
C LEU A 206 -23.05 3.51 -6.76
N ARG A 207 -22.67 3.15 -5.55
CA ARG A 207 -23.24 3.70 -4.32
C ARG A 207 -22.26 4.69 -3.74
N LEU A 208 -22.51 5.97 -3.92
CA LEU A 208 -21.66 7.07 -3.43
C LEU A 208 -21.46 7.02 -1.90
N ASP A 209 -22.49 6.62 -1.15
CA ASP A 209 -22.41 6.41 0.29
C ASP A 209 -21.35 5.37 0.67
N GLY A 210 -21.33 4.24 -0.02
CA GLY A 210 -20.32 3.19 0.17
C GLY A 210 -18.91 3.62 -0.20
N ILE A 211 -18.77 4.41 -1.26
CA ILE A 211 -17.48 4.94 -1.72
C ILE A 211 -16.89 5.90 -0.69
N ILE A 212 -17.70 6.84 -0.20
CA ILE A 212 -17.27 7.80 0.82
C ILE A 212 -16.93 7.08 2.12
N ALA A 213 -17.75 6.11 2.54
CA ALA A 213 -17.48 5.32 3.74
C ALA A 213 -16.17 4.53 3.63
N GLN A 214 -15.89 3.92 2.48
CA GLN A 214 -14.64 3.19 2.24
C GLN A 214 -13.42 4.11 2.26
N ALA A 215 -13.51 5.28 1.61
CA ALA A 215 -12.45 6.29 1.63
C ALA A 215 -12.18 6.80 3.04
N ALA A 216 -13.26 7.09 3.81
CA ALA A 216 -13.15 7.53 5.20
C ALA A 216 -12.51 6.46 6.11
N GLN A 217 -12.90 5.19 5.97
CA GLN A 217 -12.28 4.10 6.71
C GLN A 217 -10.79 3.96 6.41
N THR A 218 -10.41 4.08 5.13
CA THR A 218 -9.00 4.02 4.71
C THR A 218 -8.22 5.19 5.30
N TYR A 219 -8.80 6.38 5.25
CA TYR A 219 -8.20 7.59 5.82
C TYR A 219 -8.02 7.50 7.35
N LEU A 220 -9.05 7.06 8.07
CA LEU A 220 -8.97 6.88 9.53
C LEU A 220 -7.90 5.86 9.94
N LYS A 221 -7.77 4.76 9.20
CA LYS A 221 -6.69 3.78 9.42
C LYS A 221 -5.31 4.44 9.25
N LEU A 222 -5.14 5.24 8.21
CA LEU A 222 -3.89 5.96 7.96
C LEU A 222 -3.58 6.96 9.09
N CYS A 223 -4.58 7.74 9.54
CA CYS A 223 -4.43 8.64 10.69
C CYS A 223 -4.04 7.86 11.95
N GLY A 224 -4.67 6.71 12.22
CA GLY A 224 -4.31 5.84 13.33
C GLY A 224 -2.84 5.41 13.30
N PHE A 225 -2.33 5.02 12.14
CA PHE A 225 -0.90 4.69 11.98
C PHE A 225 0.00 5.90 12.21
N VAL A 226 -0.33 7.06 11.64
CA VAL A 226 0.46 8.29 11.82
C VAL A 226 0.55 8.66 13.32
N LEU A 227 -0.57 8.68 14.02
CA LEU A 227 -0.62 8.99 15.45
C LEU A 227 0.16 7.99 16.29
N PHE A 228 -0.02 6.70 16.03
CA PHE A 228 0.64 5.62 16.73
C PHE A 228 2.17 5.69 16.57
N PHE A 229 2.67 5.80 15.34
CA PHE A 229 4.11 5.85 15.12
C PHE A 229 4.75 7.16 15.57
N ARG A 230 4.06 8.29 15.49
CA ARG A 230 4.57 9.56 16.06
C ARG A 230 4.69 9.48 17.57
N MET A 231 3.71 8.91 18.25
CA MET A 231 3.76 8.69 19.70
C MET A 231 4.94 7.77 20.07
N LEU A 232 5.11 6.65 19.36
CA LEU A 232 6.21 5.73 19.58
C LEU A 232 7.57 6.40 19.36
N ALA A 233 7.73 7.16 18.28
CA ALA A 233 8.98 7.83 17.95
C ALA A 233 9.35 8.90 18.99
N ALA A 234 8.38 9.71 19.41
CA ALA A 234 8.61 10.75 20.41
C ALA A 234 8.93 10.17 21.79
N GLY A 235 8.14 9.18 22.24
CA GLY A 235 8.39 8.52 23.52
C GLY A 235 9.70 7.75 23.55
N ALA A 236 10.06 7.05 22.46
CA ALA A 236 11.33 6.34 22.35
C ALA A 236 12.52 7.31 22.33
N GLY A 237 12.39 8.48 21.70
CA GLY A 237 13.44 9.50 21.64
C GLY A 237 13.80 10.11 23.01
N GLU A 238 12.82 10.17 23.92
CA GLU A 238 13.09 10.64 25.31
C GLU A 238 13.61 9.54 26.24
N VAL A 239 13.10 8.31 26.08
CA VAL A 239 13.48 7.18 26.92
C VAL A 239 14.84 6.59 26.55
N LEU A 240 15.20 6.65 25.24
CA LEU A 240 16.50 6.24 24.73
C LEU A 240 17.36 7.49 24.47
N PRO A 241 18.17 7.96 25.44
CA PRO A 241 19.06 9.07 25.18
C PRO A 241 19.97 8.69 24.00
N SER A 242 19.94 9.53 22.96
CA SER A 242 20.84 9.39 21.81
C SER A 242 22.28 9.52 22.31
N GLY A 243 22.90 8.38 22.62
CA GLY A 243 24.34 8.29 22.81
C GLY A 243 25.04 8.48 21.47
N ALA A 244 25.19 9.75 21.08
CA ALA A 244 26.10 10.15 20.01
C ALA A 244 26.40 11.63 20.23
N GLY A 245 27.45 11.89 21.04
CA GLY A 245 28.25 13.08 20.91
C GLY A 245 29.14 12.97 19.68
#